data_d3b1b2af77584984e74741ce1d5b267f
#
_entry.id   d3b1b2af77584984e74741ce1d5b267f
#
_cell.length_a   1.000
_cell.length_b   1.000
_cell.length_c   1.000
_cell.angle_alpha   90.00
_cell.angle_beta   90.00
_cell.angle_gamma   90.00
#
_symmetry.space_group_name_H-M   'P 1'
#
loop_
_entity.id
_entity.type
_entity.pdbx_description
1 polymer ?
#
loop_
_entity_poly.entity_id
_entity_poly.type
_entity_poly.pdbx_seq_one_letter_code
_entity_poly.pdbx_strand_id
1 'polypeptide(L)'
;MHIKPLHILLAALLLGACNDIAPSDRLIEVPATTAKRKVLVEEFTGQRCLNCPAAAEELSRLQAQYGADTLVVVAIHGGRLAISPKEGLVGLATPLGKTYAEHWGYANSVPKVLVNRQRAGSVKEAWAAKISAAFQAESQLNLKLTTTYNAANRELQVSTTAQTLAEGVEGKLQLWLVEDGIVALQQLPDNVVKRDYVHNHVLRAAINGDWGEPISLPANAENTFTHKLTLPEGIKADNAWVVAFVYNDSGVVQVERRKVAQ
;
A
#
# COMPACT_ATOMS: atom_id res chain seq x y z
N MET A 1 -13.05 -43.50 -71.82
CA MET A 1 -13.65 -43.46 -70.46
C MET A 1 -13.81 -42.01 -70.10
N HIS A 2 -15.02 -41.48 -70.33
CA HIS A 2 -15.31 -40.04 -70.14
C HIS A 2 -15.76 -39.77 -68.69
N ILE A 3 -14.97 -39.13 -67.89
CA ILE A 3 -15.33 -38.68 -66.55
C ILE A 3 -16.13 -37.37 -66.74
N LYS A 4 -17.40 -37.37 -66.36
CA LYS A 4 -18.34 -36.25 -66.54
C LYS A 4 -17.90 -35.06 -65.63
N PRO A 5 -17.95 -33.80 -66.10
CA PRO A 5 -17.50 -32.61 -65.37
C PRO A 5 -18.46 -32.16 -64.24
N LEU A 6 -19.47 -32.97 -63.88
CA LEU A 6 -20.50 -32.60 -62.91
C LEU A 6 -20.07 -32.73 -61.42
N HIS A 7 -18.95 -33.41 -61.12
CA HIS A 7 -18.51 -33.63 -59.74
C HIS A 7 -17.50 -32.59 -59.28
N ILE A 8 -16.97 -31.71 -60.13
CA ILE A 8 -16.02 -30.63 -59.74
C ILE A 8 -16.74 -29.38 -59.27
N LEU A 9 -18.03 -29.18 -59.64
CA LEU A 9 -18.80 -27.99 -59.25
C LEU A 9 -19.37 -28.05 -57.84
N LEU A 10 -19.45 -29.25 -57.23
CA LEU A 10 -20.03 -29.42 -55.87
C LEU A 10 -18.99 -29.28 -54.74
N ALA A 11 -17.69 -29.32 -55.05
CA ALA A 11 -16.60 -29.18 -54.08
C ALA A 11 -16.21 -27.72 -53.80
N ALA A 12 -16.64 -26.75 -54.64
CA ALA A 12 -16.31 -25.34 -54.50
C ALA A 12 -17.26 -24.53 -53.60
N LEU A 13 -18.39 -25.12 -53.16
CA LEU A 13 -19.42 -24.44 -52.36
C LEU A 13 -19.30 -24.63 -50.85
N LEU A 14 -18.30 -25.35 -50.34
CA LEU A 14 -18.13 -25.63 -48.93
C LEU A 14 -17.02 -24.79 -48.23
N LEU A 15 -16.40 -23.82 -48.91
CA LEU A 15 -15.34 -22.98 -48.34
C LEU A 15 -15.80 -21.55 -47.95
N GLY A 16 -17.11 -21.28 -47.93
CA GLY A 16 -17.65 -19.92 -47.69
C GLY A 16 -18.27 -19.69 -46.33
N ALA A 17 -18.05 -20.54 -45.31
CA ALA A 17 -18.66 -20.40 -43.98
C ALA A 17 -17.64 -20.05 -42.89
N CYS A 18 -16.68 -19.16 -43.19
CA CYS A 18 -16.03 -18.37 -42.11
C CYS A 18 -16.88 -17.07 -42.02
N ASN A 19 -17.87 -17.03 -41.13
CA ASN A 19 -18.46 -15.77 -40.71
C ASN A 19 -17.30 -14.99 -40.07
N ASP A 20 -16.77 -13.99 -40.79
CA ASP A 20 -15.89 -12.99 -40.21
C ASP A 20 -16.70 -12.21 -39.18
N ILE A 21 -16.51 -12.58 -37.89
CA ILE A 21 -17.01 -11.78 -36.77
C ILE A 21 -16.28 -10.42 -36.91
N ALA A 22 -17.08 -9.35 -37.06
CA ALA A 22 -16.52 -8.00 -37.14
C ALA A 22 -15.55 -7.74 -35.96
N PRO A 23 -14.43 -7.04 -36.17
CA PRO A 23 -13.49 -6.76 -35.09
C PRO A 23 -14.12 -6.12 -33.85
N SER A 24 -15.19 -5.33 -34.00
CA SER A 24 -16.03 -4.76 -32.94
C SER A 24 -16.79 -5.80 -32.10
N ASP A 25 -17.05 -6.99 -32.67
CA ASP A 25 -17.86 -8.02 -32.01
C ASP A 25 -16.98 -9.13 -31.41
N ARG A 26 -15.67 -9.05 -31.61
CA ARG A 26 -14.70 -10.09 -31.16
C ARG A 26 -14.34 -9.97 -29.69
N LEU A 27 -14.48 -8.79 -29.08
CA LEU A 27 -14.17 -8.52 -27.69
C LEU A 27 -15.23 -7.59 -27.09
N ILE A 28 -16.14 -8.16 -26.30
CA ILE A 28 -16.94 -7.36 -25.39
C ILE A 28 -16.07 -7.13 -24.17
N GLU A 29 -15.55 -5.92 -24.01
CA GLU A 29 -14.85 -5.52 -22.81
C GLU A 29 -15.88 -5.43 -21.68
N VAL A 30 -15.97 -6.48 -20.87
CA VAL A 30 -16.79 -6.46 -19.67
C VAL A 30 -16.03 -5.65 -18.62
N PRO A 31 -16.56 -4.51 -18.17
CA PRO A 31 -15.90 -3.72 -17.12
C PRO A 31 -15.63 -4.61 -15.90
N ALA A 32 -14.44 -4.47 -15.33
CA ALA A 32 -14.09 -5.19 -14.09
C ALA A 32 -15.04 -4.77 -12.97
N THR A 33 -15.67 -5.73 -12.32
CA THR A 33 -16.58 -5.50 -11.19
C THR A 33 -15.83 -5.43 -9.86
N THR A 34 -14.59 -5.94 -9.82
CA THR A 34 -13.71 -5.93 -8.66
C THR A 34 -12.25 -5.72 -9.09
N ALA A 35 -11.41 -5.29 -8.14
CA ALA A 35 -9.98 -5.11 -8.32
C ALA A 35 -9.19 -6.02 -7.37
N LYS A 36 -7.96 -6.34 -7.75
CA LYS A 36 -7.03 -7.02 -6.84
C LYS A 36 -6.75 -6.11 -5.64
N ARG A 37 -6.98 -6.65 -4.45
CA ARG A 37 -6.71 -5.94 -3.21
C ARG A 37 -5.21 -5.96 -2.92
N LYS A 38 -4.66 -4.78 -2.63
CA LYS A 38 -3.37 -4.64 -1.97
C LYS A 38 -3.58 -4.59 -0.46
N VAL A 39 -2.58 -4.97 0.30
CA VAL A 39 -2.69 -5.13 1.75
C VAL A 39 -1.78 -4.13 2.45
N LEU A 40 -2.35 -3.35 3.38
CA LEU A 40 -1.60 -2.48 4.29
C LEU A 40 -1.24 -3.25 5.57
N VAL A 41 0.02 -3.16 5.97
CA VAL A 41 0.51 -3.61 7.27
C VAL A 41 1.06 -2.43 8.04
N GLU A 42 0.52 -2.18 9.23
CA GLU A 42 0.99 -1.18 10.17
C GLU A 42 1.74 -1.90 11.28
N GLU A 43 3.07 -1.73 11.34
CA GLU A 43 3.93 -2.28 12.38
C GLU A 43 4.19 -1.25 13.46
N PHE A 44 3.67 -1.44 14.66
CA PHE A 44 4.00 -0.62 15.82
C PHE A 44 5.30 -1.13 16.44
N THR A 45 6.31 -0.27 16.49
CA THR A 45 7.69 -0.63 16.74
C THR A 45 8.42 0.44 17.58
N GLY A 46 9.70 0.22 17.89
CA GLY A 46 10.50 1.20 18.60
C GLY A 46 11.98 0.82 18.68
N GLN A 47 12.84 1.82 18.66
CA GLN A 47 14.31 1.67 18.65
C GLN A 47 14.87 0.99 19.92
N ARG A 48 14.14 0.99 21.03
CA ARG A 48 14.51 0.31 22.29
C ARG A 48 13.81 -1.05 22.45
N CYS A 49 13.09 -1.50 21.46
CA CYS A 49 12.35 -2.78 21.49
C CYS A 49 13.26 -3.93 21.03
N LEU A 50 13.55 -4.86 21.92
CA LEU A 50 14.46 -5.98 21.64
C LEU A 50 13.93 -6.96 20.59
N ASN A 51 12.60 -7.14 20.54
CA ASN A 51 11.94 -8.11 19.64
C ASN A 51 11.51 -7.50 18.30
N CYS A 52 11.54 -6.15 18.17
CA CYS A 52 11.08 -5.46 16.97
C CYS A 52 11.94 -5.75 15.72
N PRO A 53 13.27 -5.93 15.81
CA PRO A 53 14.06 -6.34 14.64
C PRO A 53 13.60 -7.65 14.02
N ALA A 54 13.29 -8.66 14.86
CA ALA A 54 12.78 -9.94 14.37
C ALA A 54 11.36 -9.85 13.78
N ALA A 55 10.54 -8.86 14.20
CA ALA A 55 9.25 -8.56 13.60
C ALA A 55 9.43 -7.91 12.21
N ALA A 56 10.30 -6.91 12.12
CA ALA A 56 10.64 -6.25 10.86
C ALA A 56 11.21 -7.22 9.82
N GLU A 57 12.06 -8.15 10.24
CA GLU A 57 12.62 -9.21 9.37
C GLU A 57 11.51 -10.11 8.81
N GLU A 58 10.57 -10.55 9.64
CA GLU A 58 9.44 -11.37 9.19
C GLU A 58 8.54 -10.60 8.21
N LEU A 59 8.23 -9.34 8.47
CA LEU A 59 7.45 -8.51 7.54
C LEU A 59 8.19 -8.28 6.23
N SER A 60 9.51 -8.09 6.27
CA SER A 60 10.36 -7.98 5.08
C SER A 60 10.35 -9.27 4.25
N ARG A 61 10.41 -10.44 4.91
CA ARG A 61 10.30 -11.74 4.25
C ARG A 61 8.93 -11.92 3.56
N LEU A 62 7.85 -11.54 4.24
CA LEU A 62 6.50 -11.57 3.66
C LEU A 62 6.36 -10.57 2.50
N GLN A 63 6.94 -9.39 2.64
CA GLN A 63 6.95 -8.39 1.56
C GLN A 63 7.74 -8.88 0.34
N ALA A 64 8.85 -9.59 0.52
CA ALA A 64 9.58 -10.22 -0.59
C ALA A 64 8.76 -11.31 -1.27
N GLN A 65 7.93 -12.05 -0.52
CA GLN A 65 7.05 -13.10 -1.06
C GLN A 65 5.89 -12.54 -1.88
N TYR A 66 5.22 -11.49 -1.42
CA TYR A 66 4.02 -10.94 -2.06
C TYR A 66 4.31 -9.78 -3.02
N GLY A 67 5.51 -9.22 -2.97
CA GLY A 67 5.90 -8.00 -3.68
C GLY A 67 5.62 -6.73 -2.88
N ALA A 68 6.60 -5.83 -2.88
CA ALA A 68 6.56 -4.60 -2.09
C ALA A 68 5.45 -3.61 -2.51
N ASP A 69 4.99 -3.70 -3.77
CA ASP A 69 3.87 -2.87 -4.26
C ASP A 69 2.50 -3.48 -3.96
N THR A 70 2.46 -4.71 -3.45
CA THR A 70 1.25 -5.45 -3.14
C THR A 70 1.03 -5.55 -1.62
N LEU A 71 2.09 -5.86 -0.87
CA LEU A 71 2.13 -5.81 0.58
C LEU A 71 2.85 -4.53 1.02
N VAL A 72 2.08 -3.51 1.37
CA VAL A 72 2.61 -2.22 1.81
C VAL A 72 2.81 -2.23 3.31
N VAL A 73 4.06 -2.16 3.77
CA VAL A 73 4.41 -2.12 5.18
C VAL A 73 4.72 -0.69 5.60
N VAL A 74 4.24 -0.28 6.78
CA VAL A 74 4.54 1.02 7.41
C VAL A 74 4.91 0.80 8.87
N ALA A 75 6.12 1.23 9.26
CA ALA A 75 6.66 1.13 10.61
C ALA A 75 6.33 2.40 11.43
N ILE A 76 5.56 2.23 12.48
CA ILE A 76 5.04 3.31 13.33
C ILE A 76 5.81 3.34 14.66
N HIS A 77 6.69 4.33 14.80
CA HIS A 77 7.45 4.59 16.02
C HIS A 77 6.69 5.56 16.92
N GLY A 78 5.90 5.06 17.89
CA GLY A 78 5.03 5.92 18.67
C GLY A 78 4.89 5.61 20.16
N GLY A 79 5.31 4.43 20.59
CA GLY A 79 5.22 4.02 21.99
C GLY A 79 6.44 4.43 22.81
N ARG A 80 6.45 4.05 24.11
CA ARG A 80 7.53 4.38 25.08
C ARG A 80 8.91 3.83 24.69
N LEU A 81 8.97 2.82 23.82
CA LEU A 81 10.22 2.26 23.31
C LEU A 81 10.72 2.95 22.03
N ALA A 82 9.96 3.87 21.44
CA ALA A 82 10.43 4.76 20.40
C ALA A 82 11.26 5.89 21.00
N ILE A 83 12.25 6.38 20.24
CA ILE A 83 13.11 7.48 20.66
C ILE A 83 12.67 8.76 19.96
N SER A 84 12.44 9.82 20.74
CA SER A 84 12.18 11.15 20.19
C SER A 84 13.46 11.75 19.60
N PRO A 85 13.38 12.46 18.47
CA PRO A 85 14.50 13.21 17.91
C PRO A 85 15.04 14.22 18.93
N LYS A 86 16.36 14.30 19.02
CA LYS A 86 17.07 15.33 19.79
C LYS A 86 18.46 15.56 19.20
N GLU A 87 19.12 16.65 19.58
CA GLU A 87 20.46 16.96 19.13
C GLU A 87 21.41 15.77 19.32
N GLY A 88 22.15 15.42 18.27
CA GLY A 88 23.09 14.30 18.23
C GLY A 88 22.46 12.90 18.26
N LEU A 89 21.12 12.78 18.20
CA LEU A 89 20.44 11.50 18.21
C LEU A 89 19.29 11.42 17.19
N VAL A 90 19.41 10.49 16.25
CA VAL A 90 18.35 10.17 15.29
C VAL A 90 17.26 9.38 16.00
N GLY A 91 16.18 10.07 16.40
CA GLY A 91 14.96 9.49 16.93
C GLY A 91 13.92 9.32 15.84
N LEU A 92 13.16 8.24 15.90
CA LEU A 92 12.14 7.90 14.90
C LEU A 92 10.71 8.13 15.39
N ALA A 93 10.54 8.44 16.69
CA ALA A 93 9.24 8.78 17.24
C ALA A 93 8.70 10.08 16.62
N THR A 94 7.43 10.05 16.24
CA THR A 94 6.70 11.21 15.76
C THR A 94 5.46 11.48 16.61
N PRO A 95 4.94 12.72 16.69
CA PRO A 95 3.66 13.00 17.33
C PRO A 95 2.53 12.13 16.76
N LEU A 96 2.49 11.97 15.43
CA LEU A 96 1.53 11.12 14.73
C LEU A 96 1.63 9.65 15.16
N GLY A 97 2.86 9.11 15.23
CA GLY A 97 3.10 7.73 15.69
C GLY A 97 2.63 7.53 17.13
N LYS A 98 2.82 8.53 18.00
CA LYS A 98 2.30 8.51 19.38
C LYS A 98 0.77 8.47 19.39
N THR A 99 0.11 9.35 18.64
CA THR A 99 -1.36 9.38 18.49
C THR A 99 -1.89 8.00 18.07
N TYR A 100 -1.27 7.37 17.08
CA TYR A 100 -1.68 6.04 16.61
C TYR A 100 -1.42 4.94 17.65
N ALA A 101 -0.25 4.94 18.28
CA ALA A 101 0.07 3.95 19.32
C ALA A 101 -0.89 4.03 20.53
N GLU A 102 -1.30 5.23 20.93
CA GLU A 102 -2.27 5.46 21.99
C GLU A 102 -3.67 5.00 21.57
N HIS A 103 -4.13 5.39 20.35
CA HIS A 103 -5.43 4.99 19.82
C HIS A 103 -5.61 3.47 19.76
N TRP A 104 -4.58 2.76 19.31
CA TRP A 104 -4.62 1.30 19.19
C TRP A 104 -4.30 0.56 20.50
N GLY A 105 -3.91 1.29 21.55
CA GLY A 105 -3.50 0.72 22.84
C GLY A 105 -2.14 0.03 22.79
N TYR A 106 -1.24 0.45 21.87
CA TYR A 106 0.07 -0.14 21.67
C TYR A 106 1.23 0.70 22.22
N ALA A 107 0.94 1.81 22.88
CA ALA A 107 1.96 2.70 23.44
C ALA A 107 2.96 2.00 24.39
N ASN A 108 2.55 0.94 25.06
CA ASN A 108 3.36 0.20 26.03
C ASN A 108 3.72 -1.24 25.59
N SER A 109 3.27 -1.67 24.42
CA SER A 109 3.42 -3.07 23.99
C SER A 109 3.71 -3.17 22.52
N VAL A 110 4.98 -3.34 22.18
CA VAL A 110 5.48 -3.55 20.81
C VAL A 110 6.43 -4.76 20.78
N PRO A 111 6.61 -5.49 19.64
CA PRO A 111 5.97 -5.22 18.36
C PRO A 111 4.48 -5.61 18.35
N LYS A 112 3.70 -4.85 17.60
CA LYS A 112 2.29 -5.15 17.29
C LYS A 112 2.02 -4.84 15.83
N VAL A 113 1.10 -5.61 15.24
CA VAL A 113 0.77 -5.49 13.82
C VAL A 113 -0.72 -5.37 13.61
N LEU A 114 -1.09 -4.44 12.74
CA LEU A 114 -2.41 -4.41 12.11
C LEU A 114 -2.27 -4.84 10.65
N VAL A 115 -3.21 -5.62 10.17
CA VAL A 115 -3.38 -5.95 8.75
C VAL A 115 -4.68 -5.31 8.30
N ASN A 116 -4.60 -4.37 7.35
CA ASN A 116 -5.74 -3.57 6.91
C ASN A 116 -6.52 -2.94 8.08
N ARG A 117 -5.81 -2.36 9.05
CA ARG A 117 -6.38 -1.76 10.27
C ARG A 117 -7.10 -2.75 11.20
N GLN A 118 -6.86 -4.04 11.06
CA GLN A 118 -7.39 -5.06 11.95
C GLN A 118 -6.24 -5.72 12.73
N ARG A 119 -6.42 -5.95 14.03
CA ARG A 119 -5.40 -6.57 14.89
C ARG A 119 -5.00 -7.95 14.37
N ALA A 120 -3.70 -8.19 14.19
CA ALA A 120 -3.18 -9.42 13.60
C ALA A 120 -2.73 -10.46 14.63
N GLY A 121 -2.96 -10.22 15.91
CA GLY A 121 -2.48 -11.11 16.97
C GLY A 121 -1.05 -10.79 17.43
N SER A 122 -0.51 -11.62 18.33
CA SER A 122 0.76 -11.35 18.99
C SER A 122 1.92 -12.21 18.46
N VAL A 123 1.64 -13.19 17.62
CA VAL A 123 2.64 -14.12 17.07
C VAL A 123 2.78 -13.94 15.56
N LYS A 124 3.98 -14.14 15.05
CA LYS A 124 4.33 -13.89 13.64
C LYS A 124 3.55 -14.79 12.67
N GLU A 125 3.29 -16.03 13.06
CA GLU A 125 2.49 -17.00 12.30
C GLU A 125 1.07 -16.49 12.06
N ALA A 126 0.48 -15.81 13.05
CA ALA A 126 -0.83 -15.19 12.91
C ALA A 126 -0.80 -14.02 11.91
N TRP A 127 0.31 -13.28 11.79
CA TRP A 127 0.46 -12.22 10.82
C TRP A 127 0.46 -12.74 9.39
N ALA A 128 1.26 -13.79 9.11
CA ALA A 128 1.31 -14.43 7.80
C ALA A 128 -0.06 -14.96 7.36
N ALA A 129 -0.78 -15.64 8.27
CA ALA A 129 -2.12 -16.16 8.00
C ALA A 129 -3.12 -15.03 7.71
N LYS A 130 -3.09 -13.93 8.49
CA LYS A 130 -3.99 -12.79 8.29
C LYS A 130 -3.69 -12.02 7.00
N ILE A 131 -2.40 -11.84 6.65
CA ILE A 131 -1.98 -11.23 5.38
C ILE A 131 -2.45 -12.09 4.21
N SER A 132 -2.23 -13.41 4.27
CA SER A 132 -2.70 -14.35 3.24
C SER A 132 -4.22 -14.28 3.06
N ALA A 133 -4.98 -14.28 4.16
CA ALA A 133 -6.44 -14.15 4.11
C ALA A 133 -6.89 -12.79 3.52
N ALA A 134 -6.17 -11.70 3.84
CA ALA A 134 -6.48 -10.37 3.31
C ALA A 134 -6.31 -10.28 1.78
N PHE A 135 -5.41 -11.04 1.19
CA PHE A 135 -5.22 -11.12 -0.26
C PHE A 135 -6.31 -11.91 -0.99
N GLN A 136 -7.10 -12.72 -0.29
CA GLN A 136 -8.23 -13.44 -0.89
C GLN A 136 -9.46 -12.55 -1.10
N ALA A 137 -9.50 -11.40 -0.45
CA ALA A 137 -10.58 -10.45 -0.62
C ALA A 137 -10.33 -9.58 -1.87
N GLU A 138 -11.39 -9.28 -2.59
CA GLU A 138 -11.40 -8.32 -3.69
C GLU A 138 -11.70 -6.91 -3.18
N SER A 139 -11.41 -5.91 -3.99
CA SER A 139 -11.71 -4.51 -3.70
C SER A 139 -12.72 -3.97 -4.70
N GLN A 140 -13.65 -3.13 -4.21
CA GLN A 140 -14.53 -2.33 -5.05
C GLN A 140 -13.89 -1.00 -5.48
N LEU A 141 -12.61 -0.81 -5.16
CA LEU A 141 -11.89 0.43 -5.40
C LEU A 141 -10.54 0.18 -6.07
N ASN A 142 -10.29 0.88 -7.17
CA ASN A 142 -8.97 1.09 -7.73
C ASN A 142 -8.39 2.40 -7.18
N LEU A 143 -7.13 2.38 -6.77
CA LEU A 143 -6.37 3.58 -6.44
C LEU A 143 -5.21 3.74 -7.43
N LYS A 144 -5.05 4.96 -7.94
CA LYS A 144 -3.87 5.36 -8.73
C LYS A 144 -3.23 6.56 -8.04
N LEU A 145 -1.93 6.47 -7.82
CA LEU A 145 -1.16 7.49 -7.11
C LEU A 145 -0.07 8.05 -8.03
N THR A 146 -0.02 9.37 -8.15
CA THR A 146 1.06 10.08 -8.84
C THR A 146 1.66 11.14 -7.93
N THR A 147 2.97 11.35 -8.06
CA THR A 147 3.75 12.30 -7.28
C THR A 147 4.55 13.21 -8.19
N THR A 148 4.65 14.46 -7.82
CA THR A 148 5.56 15.44 -8.43
C THR A 148 6.32 16.13 -7.30
N TYR A 149 7.65 16.10 -7.36
CA TYR A 149 8.49 16.71 -6.34
C TYR A 149 9.36 17.81 -6.95
N ASN A 150 9.30 18.99 -6.34
CA ASN A 150 10.16 20.12 -6.68
C ASN A 150 11.28 20.24 -5.63
N ALA A 151 12.51 19.90 -6.03
CA ALA A 151 13.66 19.90 -5.13
C ALA A 151 14.06 21.31 -4.67
N ALA A 152 13.77 22.37 -5.44
CA ALA A 152 14.17 23.73 -5.11
C ALA A 152 13.46 24.28 -3.87
N ASN A 153 12.19 23.94 -3.69
CA ASN A 153 11.38 24.36 -2.54
C ASN A 153 10.89 23.20 -1.68
N ARG A 154 11.35 21.97 -1.96
CA ARG A 154 10.98 20.73 -1.28
C ARG A 154 9.45 20.45 -1.30
N GLU A 155 8.72 21.00 -2.27
CA GLU A 155 7.29 20.78 -2.40
C GLU A 155 6.98 19.45 -3.09
N LEU A 156 6.22 18.62 -2.42
CA LEU A 156 5.61 17.40 -2.94
C LEU A 156 4.14 17.71 -3.28
N GLN A 157 3.75 17.42 -4.51
CA GLN A 157 2.34 17.35 -4.90
C GLN A 157 1.96 15.88 -5.12
N VAL A 158 0.85 15.49 -4.54
CA VAL A 158 0.30 14.13 -4.60
C VAL A 158 -1.07 14.20 -5.26
N SER A 159 -1.29 13.41 -6.31
CA SER A 159 -2.59 13.22 -6.93
C SER A 159 -3.03 11.77 -6.75
N THR A 160 -4.17 11.57 -6.08
CA THR A 160 -4.77 10.27 -5.83
C THR A 160 -6.08 10.16 -6.59
N THR A 161 -6.12 9.29 -7.60
CA THR A 161 -7.35 8.96 -8.31
C THR A 161 -7.96 7.71 -7.70
N ALA A 162 -9.19 7.84 -7.22
CA ALA A 162 -9.99 6.76 -6.66
C ALA A 162 -11.15 6.45 -7.62
N GLN A 163 -11.19 5.22 -8.13
CA GLN A 163 -12.22 4.73 -9.06
C GLN A 163 -12.99 3.59 -8.40
N THR A 164 -14.27 3.79 -8.16
CA THR A 164 -15.18 2.74 -7.71
C THR A 164 -15.62 1.87 -8.87
N LEU A 165 -15.87 0.60 -8.57
CA LEU A 165 -16.36 -0.40 -9.52
C LEU A 165 -17.87 -0.58 -9.37
N ALA A 166 -18.34 -1.83 -9.33
CA ALA A 166 -19.79 -2.14 -9.30
C ALA A 166 -20.53 -1.55 -8.07
N GLU A 167 -19.80 -1.28 -6.98
CA GLU A 167 -20.37 -0.74 -5.75
C GLU A 167 -19.73 0.60 -5.37
N GLY A 168 -20.50 1.45 -4.68
CA GLY A 168 -19.99 2.69 -4.10
C GLY A 168 -19.08 2.41 -2.90
N VAL A 169 -18.22 3.39 -2.57
CA VAL A 169 -17.31 3.31 -1.42
C VAL A 169 -17.46 4.56 -0.56
N GLU A 170 -17.77 4.36 0.70
CA GLU A 170 -17.73 5.38 1.74
C GLU A 170 -16.60 5.08 2.72
N GLY A 171 -15.92 6.13 3.20
CA GLY A 171 -14.82 5.98 4.15
C GLY A 171 -13.97 7.23 4.25
N LYS A 172 -12.68 7.02 4.48
CA LYS A 172 -11.68 8.09 4.54
C LYS A 172 -10.50 7.77 3.63
N LEU A 173 -10.04 8.77 2.90
CA LEU A 173 -8.75 8.74 2.21
C LEU A 173 -7.67 9.24 3.17
N GLN A 174 -6.64 8.42 3.39
CA GLN A 174 -5.46 8.78 4.17
C GLN A 174 -4.23 8.76 3.28
N LEU A 175 -3.38 9.78 3.43
CA LEU A 175 -2.07 9.86 2.79
C LEU A 175 -0.97 9.98 3.84
N TRP A 176 0.01 9.08 3.77
CA TRP A 176 1.19 9.07 4.65
C TRP A 176 2.48 9.32 3.87
N LEU A 177 3.39 10.05 4.48
CA LEU A 177 4.79 10.13 4.08
C LEU A 177 5.59 9.10 4.86
N VAL A 178 6.31 8.24 4.14
CA VAL A 178 7.09 7.12 4.69
C VAL A 178 8.53 7.22 4.15
N GLU A 179 9.53 6.88 4.95
CA GLU A 179 10.94 6.96 4.56
C GLU A 179 11.67 5.65 4.82
N ASP A 180 12.46 5.22 3.84
CA ASP A 180 13.35 4.05 3.89
C ASP A 180 14.81 4.46 4.16
N GLY A 181 15.63 3.50 4.62
CA GLY A 181 17.07 3.66 4.70
C GLY A 181 17.53 4.64 5.79
N ILE A 182 16.76 4.83 6.85
CA ILE A 182 17.17 5.70 7.97
C ILE A 182 18.15 4.95 8.86
N VAL A 183 19.39 5.42 8.91
CA VAL A 183 20.42 4.86 9.80
C VAL A 183 20.25 5.47 11.19
N ALA A 184 19.91 4.64 12.16
CA ALA A 184 19.74 5.05 13.55
C ALA A 184 20.04 3.87 14.50
N LEU A 185 20.16 4.15 15.80
CA LEU A 185 20.37 3.10 16.78
C LEU A 185 19.14 2.18 16.88
N GLN A 186 19.41 0.89 17.14
CA GLN A 186 18.41 -0.12 17.51
C GLN A 186 18.96 -0.98 18.64
N GLN A 187 18.20 -1.15 19.68
CA GLN A 187 18.52 -2.10 20.74
C GLN A 187 18.16 -3.52 20.29
N LEU A 188 19.12 -4.42 20.41
CA LEU A 188 19.00 -5.83 20.09
C LEU A 188 18.95 -6.67 21.37
N PRO A 189 18.59 -7.97 21.31
CA PRO A 189 18.78 -8.89 22.42
C PRO A 189 20.19 -8.84 22.98
N ASP A 190 20.39 -9.40 24.20
CA ASP A 190 21.69 -9.45 24.90
C ASP A 190 22.32 -8.09 25.20
N ASN A 191 21.50 -7.03 25.35
CA ASN A 191 21.89 -5.66 25.60
C ASN A 191 22.81 -5.03 24.54
N VAL A 192 22.80 -5.58 23.33
CA VAL A 192 23.55 -5.04 22.20
C VAL A 192 22.83 -3.81 21.66
N VAL A 193 23.57 -2.71 21.46
CA VAL A 193 23.08 -1.49 20.79
C VAL A 193 23.75 -1.38 19.43
N LYS A 194 23.01 -1.66 18.37
CA LYS A 194 23.46 -1.46 17.00
C LYS A 194 23.19 0.00 16.62
N ARG A 195 24.25 0.80 16.39
CA ARG A 195 24.15 2.24 16.11
C ARG A 195 23.91 2.55 14.64
N ASP A 196 24.23 1.62 13.76
CA ASP A 196 24.14 1.67 12.31
C ASP A 196 23.02 0.78 11.76
N TYR A 197 21.95 0.58 12.54
CA TYR A 197 20.78 -0.18 12.10
C TYR A 197 20.01 0.62 11.06
N VAL A 198 19.62 -0.04 9.96
CA VAL A 198 18.84 0.56 8.88
C VAL A 198 17.35 0.32 9.12
N HIS A 199 16.63 1.39 9.36
CA HIS A 199 15.17 1.37 9.51
C HIS A 199 14.51 1.70 8.18
N ASN A 200 13.53 0.88 7.79
CA ASN A 200 12.75 1.05 6.56
C ASN A 200 11.27 1.26 6.87
N HIS A 201 10.56 1.80 5.91
CA HIS A 201 9.10 2.01 5.95
C HIS A 201 8.63 2.90 7.10
N VAL A 202 9.48 3.78 7.60
CA VAL A 202 9.22 4.60 8.79
C VAL A 202 8.17 5.68 8.49
N LEU A 203 7.06 5.68 9.23
CA LEU A 203 6.05 6.75 9.16
C LEU A 203 6.64 8.08 9.62
N ARG A 204 6.63 9.08 8.72
CA ARG A 204 7.18 10.41 8.99
C ARG A 204 6.12 11.47 9.22
N ALA A 205 5.05 11.46 8.43
CA ALA A 205 3.95 12.44 8.53
C ALA A 205 2.66 11.92 7.89
N ALA A 206 1.54 12.52 8.26
CA ALA A 206 0.32 12.49 7.47
C ALA A 206 0.26 13.73 6.56
N ILE A 207 -0.20 13.55 5.32
CA ILE A 207 -0.24 14.61 4.31
C ILE A 207 -1.59 15.36 4.38
N ASN A 208 -2.67 14.63 4.68
CA ASN A 208 -4.05 15.15 4.69
C ASN A 208 -4.73 14.98 6.07
N GLY A 209 -3.97 15.23 7.14
CA GLY A 209 -4.44 15.11 8.52
C GLY A 209 -4.25 13.72 9.10
N ASP A 210 -4.20 13.63 10.44
CA ASP A 210 -3.85 12.41 11.17
C ASP A 210 -4.77 11.22 10.85
N TRP A 211 -6.03 11.48 10.55
CA TRP A 211 -7.04 10.46 10.28
C TRP A 211 -7.63 10.57 8.85
N GLY A 212 -6.95 11.30 7.96
CA GLY A 212 -7.39 11.50 6.58
C GLY A 212 -8.67 12.34 6.46
N GLU A 213 -9.20 12.37 5.26
CA GLU A 213 -10.41 13.12 4.91
C GLU A 213 -11.55 12.20 4.49
N PRO A 214 -12.82 12.53 4.76
CA PRO A 214 -13.96 11.73 4.36
C PRO A 214 -14.10 11.71 2.84
N ILE A 215 -14.43 10.54 2.30
CA ILE A 215 -14.80 10.38 0.89
C ILE A 215 -16.10 9.58 0.79
N SER A 216 -16.91 9.93 -0.20
CA SER A 216 -18.10 9.20 -0.60
C SER A 216 -18.15 9.17 -2.12
N LEU A 217 -18.02 8.00 -2.69
CA LEU A 217 -17.97 7.78 -4.13
C LEU A 217 -19.10 6.81 -4.51
N PRO A 218 -20.03 7.21 -5.39
CA PRO A 218 -21.05 6.28 -5.89
C PRO A 218 -20.43 5.16 -6.75
N ALA A 219 -21.20 4.14 -7.09
CA ALA A 219 -20.75 3.07 -7.98
C ALA A 219 -20.33 3.62 -9.36
N ASN A 220 -19.30 3.03 -9.95
CA ASN A 220 -18.75 3.40 -11.27
C ASN A 220 -18.33 4.88 -11.38
N ALA A 221 -17.89 5.47 -10.28
CA ALA A 221 -17.42 6.85 -10.23
C ALA A 221 -15.90 6.90 -10.13
N GLU A 222 -15.33 7.99 -10.63
CA GLU A 222 -13.92 8.32 -10.48
C GLU A 222 -13.80 9.74 -9.91
N ASN A 223 -12.92 9.91 -8.93
CA ASN A 223 -12.57 11.22 -8.40
C ASN A 223 -11.06 11.32 -8.14
N THR A 224 -10.52 12.51 -8.33
CA THR A 224 -9.11 12.81 -8.10
C THR A 224 -8.95 13.84 -6.99
N PHE A 225 -8.17 13.47 -5.98
CA PHE A 225 -7.82 14.30 -4.82
C PHE A 225 -6.38 14.77 -4.98
N THR A 226 -6.14 16.06 -4.76
CA THR A 226 -4.79 16.64 -4.88
C THR A 226 -4.37 17.28 -3.56
N HIS A 227 -3.18 16.89 -3.09
CA HIS A 227 -2.61 17.38 -1.83
C HIS A 227 -1.18 17.89 -2.07
N LYS A 228 -0.75 18.78 -1.20
CA LYS A 228 0.62 19.32 -1.20
C LYS A 228 1.22 19.21 0.19
N LEU A 229 2.52 18.95 0.22
CA LEU A 229 3.33 18.93 1.45
C LEU A 229 4.71 19.49 1.14
N THR A 230 5.20 20.43 1.95
CA THR A 230 6.63 20.70 1.98
C THR A 230 7.30 19.61 2.81
N LEU A 231 8.23 18.85 2.22
CA LEU A 231 8.93 17.78 2.93
C LEU A 231 9.65 18.37 4.16
N PRO A 232 9.38 17.83 5.36
CA PRO A 232 10.11 18.23 6.57
C PRO A 232 11.62 18.11 6.40
N GLU A 233 12.36 18.97 7.10
CA GLU A 233 13.82 18.89 7.11
C GLU A 233 14.30 17.51 7.56
N GLY A 234 15.44 17.06 7.01
CA GLY A 234 16.04 15.76 7.29
C GLY A 234 15.42 14.57 6.52
N ILE A 235 14.25 14.72 5.89
CA ILE A 235 13.68 13.67 5.04
C ILE A 235 14.32 13.73 3.64
N LYS A 236 14.81 12.57 3.18
CA LYS A 236 15.43 12.41 1.86
C LYS A 236 14.36 12.01 0.84
N ALA A 237 14.10 12.87 -0.15
CA ALA A 237 13.07 12.63 -1.16
C ALA A 237 13.27 11.33 -1.94
N ASP A 238 14.53 10.98 -2.25
CA ASP A 238 14.89 9.75 -2.97
C ASP A 238 14.60 8.47 -2.17
N ASN A 239 14.50 8.58 -0.84
CA ASN A 239 14.17 7.47 0.04
C ASN A 239 12.71 7.51 0.52
N ALA A 240 11.97 8.55 0.14
CA ALA A 240 10.62 8.77 0.62
C ALA A 240 9.56 8.20 -0.33
N TRP A 241 8.46 7.77 0.26
CA TRP A 241 7.29 7.22 -0.39
C TRP A 241 6.03 7.89 0.13
N VAL A 242 5.04 8.02 -0.75
CA VAL A 242 3.67 8.29 -0.35
C VAL A 242 2.92 6.96 -0.29
N VAL A 243 2.21 6.72 0.80
CA VAL A 243 1.26 5.62 0.95
C VAL A 243 -0.13 6.22 1.05
N ALA A 244 -0.99 5.92 0.08
CA ALA A 244 -2.39 6.34 0.04
C ALA A 244 -3.29 5.14 0.27
N PHE A 245 -4.28 5.26 1.14
CA PHE A 245 -5.26 4.20 1.36
C PHE A 245 -6.63 4.74 1.71
N VAL A 246 -7.64 4.01 1.30
CA VAL A 246 -9.03 4.24 1.69
C VAL A 246 -9.41 3.20 2.73
N TYR A 247 -10.05 3.67 3.80
CA TYR A 247 -10.48 2.82 4.90
C TYR A 247 -11.83 3.25 5.46
N ASN A 248 -12.52 2.31 6.08
CA ASN A 248 -13.77 2.51 6.81
C ASN A 248 -13.80 1.62 8.07
N ASP A 249 -14.95 1.44 8.69
CA ASP A 249 -15.11 0.63 9.90
C ASP A 249 -14.76 -0.86 9.68
N SER A 250 -14.82 -1.35 8.45
CA SER A 250 -14.42 -2.71 8.07
C SER A 250 -12.91 -2.88 7.85
N GLY A 251 -12.16 -1.77 7.85
CA GLY A 251 -10.71 -1.74 7.65
C GLY A 251 -10.30 -1.06 6.34
N VAL A 252 -9.10 -1.38 5.84
CA VAL A 252 -8.59 -0.79 4.59
C VAL A 252 -9.28 -1.45 3.40
N VAL A 253 -9.89 -0.64 2.56
CA VAL A 253 -10.54 -1.06 1.30
C VAL A 253 -9.51 -1.30 0.21
N GLN A 254 -8.58 -0.34 0.04
CA GLN A 254 -7.48 -0.41 -0.92
C GLN A 254 -6.31 0.45 -0.45
N VAL A 255 -5.09 0.07 -0.85
CA VAL A 255 -3.86 0.82 -0.58
C VAL A 255 -3.01 0.92 -1.84
N GLU A 256 -2.28 2.01 -1.99
CA GLU A 256 -1.31 2.25 -3.05
C GLU A 256 -0.08 2.96 -2.49
N ARG A 257 1.09 2.75 -3.10
CA ARG A 257 2.30 3.50 -2.76
C ARG A 257 3.03 4.04 -3.99
N ARG A 258 3.72 5.16 -3.84
CA ARG A 258 4.50 5.79 -4.89
C ARG A 258 5.73 6.48 -4.32
N LYS A 259 6.86 6.40 -5.01
CA LYS A 259 8.04 7.19 -4.65
C LYS A 259 7.77 8.68 -4.74
N VAL A 260 8.39 9.47 -3.85
CA VAL A 260 8.33 10.94 -3.86
C VAL A 260 9.12 11.48 -5.04
N ALA A 261 10.39 11.13 -5.15
CA ALA A 261 11.23 11.46 -6.30
C ALA A 261 11.39 10.23 -7.20
N GLN A 262 11.32 10.46 -8.51
CA GLN A 262 11.50 9.43 -9.55
C GLN A 262 12.69 9.75 -10.41
#